data_780cfffd1df5c7ccaed6c263aaac7854
#
_entry.id   780cfffd1df5c7ccaed6c263aaac7854
#
_cell.length_a   1.000
_cell.length_b   1.000
_cell.length_c   1.000
_cell.angle_alpha   90.00
_cell.angle_beta   90.00
_cell.angle_gamma   90.00
#
_symmetry.space_group_name_H-M   'P 1'
#
loop_
_entity.id
_entity.type
_entity.pdbx_description
1 polymer ?
#
loop_
_entity_poly.entity_id
_entity_poly.type
_entity_poly.pdbx_seq_one_letter_code
_entity_poly.pdbx_strand_id
1 'polypeptide(L)'
;MNFTKIRLLYIWMSFSNHKAGGDFTEKFMVVEVDPDQRNKALGKSYEIQGWTGYSFHGRKDKYSDFKWHYYHFSGTGFDDARKRSGIFQIQGEGKAWSDGVDGENGNYDFLLCNDIDLDHPEVVAELNRWGKWVSNELDLDGMRLDAIKHMKDQFVAQFLDTVRSERGDDFYAVGEYWNGDLETLDNYLEAVGHKVNLFDVPLHYNMFQASQEGKDYDLRNILKNTLVEHHCELAVTFVDNHDSQHGSSLESQVEDWFKPLAYGLIFLLKDGYPCLFYGDYYGVKGEKSPHTKIIDILLNARKKYAYGDQVDYFDHPSTVGFIRTGDGEHVNSGLVFLISNDEAGSKTMCLGKEHAGEVWCEITGSIPDEVTLDKEGNGEFSVDARNLAVWVKKSMR
;
A
#
# COMPACT_ATOMS: atom_id res chain seq x y z
N MET A 1 -1.45 15.28 34.68
CA MET A 1 -0.98 15.01 33.29
C MET A 1 -1.28 13.54 32.99
N ASN A 2 -2.37 13.27 32.27
CA ASN A 2 -2.62 11.92 31.77
C ASN A 2 -1.76 11.72 30.52
N PHE A 3 -0.67 11.00 30.66
CA PHE A 3 0.04 10.46 29.51
C PHE A 3 -0.86 9.42 28.86
N THR A 4 -1.55 9.80 27.79
CA THR A 4 -2.16 8.82 26.88
C THR A 4 -1.02 7.96 26.39
N LYS A 5 -0.95 6.70 26.84
CA LYS A 5 0.02 5.73 26.31
C LYS A 5 -0.23 5.62 24.81
N ILE A 6 0.69 6.13 24.00
CA ILE A 6 0.70 5.84 22.56
C ILE A 6 0.97 4.34 22.46
N ARG A 7 -0.05 3.57 22.10
CA ARG A 7 0.11 2.15 21.79
C ARG A 7 0.62 2.07 20.35
N LEU A 8 1.83 1.57 20.16
CA LEU A 8 2.32 1.18 18.86
C LEU A 8 1.62 -0.13 18.48
N LEU A 9 1.01 -0.17 17.31
CA LEU A 9 0.44 -1.38 16.74
C LEU A 9 1.52 -2.13 15.96
N TYR A 10 1.59 -3.45 16.16
CA TYR A 10 2.54 -4.33 15.49
C TYR A 10 1.86 -5.04 14.33
N ILE A 11 2.30 -4.72 13.11
CA ILE A 11 1.83 -5.36 11.87
C ILE A 11 2.95 -6.23 11.32
N TRP A 12 2.68 -7.52 11.10
CA TRP A 12 3.63 -8.48 10.54
C TRP A 12 3.43 -8.62 9.04
N MET A 13 4.55 -8.67 8.28
CA MET A 13 4.52 -8.96 6.85
C MET A 13 4.49 -10.46 6.61
N SER A 14 3.47 -10.96 5.93
CA SER A 14 3.27 -12.37 5.60
C SER A 14 3.46 -12.62 4.11
N PHE A 15 4.30 -13.59 3.77
CA PHE A 15 4.50 -14.11 2.42
C PHE A 15 3.85 -15.48 2.34
N SER A 16 2.64 -15.58 1.82
CA SER A 16 1.85 -16.81 1.76
C SER A 16 1.57 -17.30 0.34
N ASN A 17 2.05 -16.58 -0.68
CA ASN A 17 1.93 -16.96 -2.08
C ASN A 17 3.01 -17.98 -2.49
N HIS A 18 4.27 -17.77 -2.11
CA HIS A 18 5.38 -18.60 -2.60
C HIS A 18 6.39 -18.94 -1.51
N LYS A 19 7.25 -19.94 -1.81
CA LYS A 19 8.27 -20.43 -0.89
C LYS A 19 9.59 -20.66 -1.61
N ALA A 20 10.68 -20.11 -1.03
CA ALA A 20 12.05 -20.27 -1.52
C ALA A 20 12.92 -21.06 -0.53
N GLY A 21 14.10 -21.49 -0.97
CA GLY A 21 15.11 -22.08 -0.10
C GLY A 21 14.79 -23.51 0.37
N GLY A 22 14.30 -24.38 -0.52
CA GLY A 22 14.11 -25.79 -0.23
C GLY A 22 15.37 -26.48 0.30
N ASP A 23 15.22 -27.40 1.25
CA ASP A 23 16.33 -28.14 1.87
C ASP A 23 16.87 -29.24 0.95
N PHE A 24 16.02 -29.81 0.09
CA PHE A 24 16.37 -30.87 -0.85
C PHE A 24 15.50 -30.83 -2.10
N THR A 25 16.02 -31.49 -3.16
CA THR A 25 15.31 -31.58 -4.44
C THR A 25 14.44 -32.82 -4.51
N GLU A 26 13.34 -32.71 -5.23
CA GLU A 26 12.43 -33.83 -5.54
C GLU A 26 12.22 -33.91 -7.04
N LYS A 27 11.84 -35.12 -7.52
CA LYS A 27 11.49 -35.38 -8.90
C LYS A 27 9.98 -35.46 -9.06
N PHE A 28 9.44 -34.73 -10.02
CA PHE A 28 8.00 -34.68 -10.31
C PHE A 28 7.72 -34.30 -11.75
N MET A 29 6.52 -34.57 -12.19
CA MET A 29 6.04 -34.21 -13.54
C MET A 29 5.55 -32.79 -13.60
N VAL A 30 5.88 -32.09 -14.68
CA VAL A 30 5.43 -30.72 -14.96
C VAL A 30 5.02 -30.54 -16.39
N VAL A 31 4.24 -29.49 -16.64
CA VAL A 31 4.10 -28.86 -17.97
C VAL A 31 4.72 -27.47 -17.87
N GLU A 32 5.60 -27.15 -18.80
CA GLU A 32 6.09 -25.77 -18.95
C GLU A 32 5.05 -24.93 -19.65
N VAL A 33 4.76 -23.74 -19.12
CA VAL A 33 3.75 -22.84 -19.65
C VAL A 33 4.38 -21.56 -20.21
N ASP A 34 3.63 -20.91 -21.09
CA ASP A 34 4.00 -19.63 -21.68
C ASP A 34 3.98 -18.53 -20.59
N PRO A 35 5.04 -17.73 -20.42
CA PRO A 35 5.09 -16.67 -19.41
C PRO A 35 4.00 -15.61 -19.56
N ASP A 36 3.60 -15.30 -20.80
CA ASP A 36 2.61 -14.27 -21.13
C ASP A 36 1.19 -14.83 -21.27
N GLN A 37 1.06 -16.17 -21.28
CA GLN A 37 -0.20 -16.89 -21.43
C GLN A 37 -0.17 -18.19 -20.60
N ARG A 38 -0.21 -18.09 -19.30
CA ARG A 38 0.09 -19.20 -18.37
C ARG A 38 -0.88 -20.39 -18.44
N ASN A 39 -2.02 -20.21 -19.06
CA ASN A 39 -2.95 -21.28 -19.41
C ASN A 39 -2.52 -22.06 -20.68
N LYS A 40 -1.45 -21.65 -21.37
CA LYS A 40 -0.95 -22.26 -22.58
C LYS A 40 0.31 -23.10 -22.32
N ALA A 41 0.20 -24.41 -22.48
CA ALA A 41 1.33 -25.32 -22.41
C ALA A 41 2.29 -25.12 -23.60
N LEU A 42 3.60 -25.06 -23.35
CA LEU A 42 4.65 -25.00 -24.37
C LEU A 42 5.04 -26.38 -24.92
N GLY A 43 4.56 -27.47 -24.31
CA GLY A 43 4.89 -28.81 -24.72
C GLY A 43 4.13 -29.89 -23.96
N LYS A 44 4.64 -31.11 -24.04
CA LYS A 44 4.11 -32.23 -23.27
C LYS A 44 4.70 -32.22 -21.86
N SER A 45 4.01 -32.88 -20.93
CA SER A 45 4.50 -33.12 -19.59
C SER A 45 5.82 -33.95 -19.60
N TYR A 46 6.75 -33.56 -18.71
CA TYR A 46 8.02 -34.21 -18.51
C TYR A 46 8.52 -34.12 -17.06
N GLU A 47 9.44 -34.97 -16.64
CA GLU A 47 10.00 -34.95 -15.30
C GLU A 47 11.08 -33.87 -15.17
N ILE A 48 10.99 -33.07 -14.09
CA ILE A 48 12.04 -32.15 -13.64
C ILE A 48 12.53 -32.52 -12.25
N GLN A 49 13.57 -31.85 -11.79
CA GLN A 49 14.05 -31.88 -10.41
C GLN A 49 13.97 -30.47 -9.82
N GLY A 50 13.09 -30.26 -8.83
CA GLY A 50 12.86 -28.95 -8.20
C GLY A 50 13.24 -28.93 -6.72
N TRP A 51 13.62 -27.77 -6.20
CA TRP A 51 13.92 -27.54 -4.79
C TRP A 51 12.62 -27.32 -3.98
N THR A 52 11.87 -28.38 -3.78
CA THR A 52 10.51 -28.36 -3.21
C THR A 52 10.38 -29.04 -1.86
N GLY A 53 11.42 -29.71 -1.38
CA GLY A 53 11.40 -30.38 -0.09
C GLY A 53 11.86 -29.47 1.05
N TYR A 54 11.04 -29.31 2.11
CA TYR A 54 11.37 -28.51 3.30
C TYR A 54 11.16 -29.34 4.57
N SER A 55 12.26 -29.68 5.23
CA SER A 55 12.29 -30.53 6.44
C SER A 55 12.36 -29.73 7.74
N PHE A 56 12.85 -28.48 7.68
CA PHE A 56 12.98 -27.58 8.84
C PHE A 56 13.72 -28.21 10.03
N HIS A 57 14.85 -28.81 9.81
CA HIS A 57 15.65 -29.51 10.86
C HIS A 57 15.91 -28.63 12.09
N GLY A 58 16.07 -27.32 11.92
CA GLY A 58 16.36 -26.37 12.99
C GLY A 58 15.24 -26.23 14.02
N ARG A 59 13.98 -26.40 13.62
CA ARG A 59 12.82 -26.28 14.54
C ARG A 59 12.55 -27.52 15.36
N LYS A 60 13.09 -28.68 14.99
CA LYS A 60 12.93 -29.97 15.70
C LYS A 60 11.47 -30.32 16.01
N ASP A 61 10.58 -30.03 15.06
CA ASP A 61 9.12 -30.22 15.16
C ASP A 61 8.44 -29.52 16.34
N LYS A 62 9.12 -28.55 16.97
CA LYS A 62 8.62 -27.86 18.17
C LYS A 62 7.29 -27.12 17.92
N TYR A 63 7.16 -26.44 16.75
CA TYR A 63 6.01 -25.59 16.46
C TYR A 63 5.05 -26.23 15.45
N SER A 64 5.56 -27.09 14.57
CA SER A 64 4.82 -27.87 13.59
C SER A 64 5.68 -29.04 13.13
N ASP A 65 5.07 -30.18 12.93
CA ASP A 65 5.65 -31.36 12.30
C ASP A 65 5.44 -31.39 10.77
N PHE A 66 4.67 -30.44 10.22
CA PHE A 66 4.39 -30.30 8.79
C PHE A 66 5.67 -30.14 7.99
N LYS A 67 5.81 -30.94 6.94
CA LYS A 67 6.90 -30.90 5.97
C LYS A 67 6.33 -30.57 4.61
N TRP A 68 7.03 -29.71 3.88
CA TRP A 68 6.61 -29.35 2.53
C TRP A 68 7.27 -30.26 1.52
N HIS A 69 6.48 -30.65 0.51
CA HIS A 69 6.87 -31.47 -0.60
C HIS A 69 6.30 -30.89 -1.90
N TYR A 70 6.81 -31.36 -3.06
CA TYR A 70 6.40 -30.84 -4.37
C TYR A 70 4.87 -30.81 -4.56
N TYR A 71 4.16 -31.77 -3.99
CA TYR A 71 2.69 -31.84 -4.11
C TYR A 71 1.93 -30.82 -3.26
N HIS A 72 2.61 -29.98 -2.48
CA HIS A 72 2.05 -28.83 -1.79
C HIS A 72 2.17 -27.53 -2.60
N PHE A 73 2.67 -27.64 -3.83
CA PHE A 73 2.87 -26.50 -4.72
C PHE A 73 2.09 -26.71 -6.02
N SER A 74 1.60 -25.61 -6.62
CA SER A 74 0.97 -25.58 -7.95
C SER A 74 2.02 -25.42 -9.05
N GLY A 75 3.15 -24.75 -8.76
CA GLY A 75 4.21 -24.49 -9.70
C GLY A 75 5.58 -24.30 -9.09
N THR A 76 6.62 -24.30 -9.96
CA THR A 76 8.00 -23.97 -9.58
C THR A 76 8.70 -23.21 -10.69
N GLY A 77 9.67 -22.36 -10.33
CA GLY A 77 10.41 -21.49 -11.26
C GLY A 77 11.72 -22.07 -11.78
N PHE A 78 12.18 -23.26 -11.31
CA PHE A 78 13.52 -23.74 -11.64
C PHE A 78 13.60 -25.27 -11.74
N ASP A 79 14.18 -25.75 -12.84
CA ASP A 79 14.58 -27.16 -13.06
C ASP A 79 16.06 -27.35 -12.73
N ASP A 80 16.35 -27.96 -11.60
CA ASP A 80 17.73 -28.17 -11.13
C ASP A 80 18.48 -29.19 -11.99
N ALA A 81 17.80 -30.18 -12.56
CA ALA A 81 18.45 -31.19 -13.42
C ALA A 81 18.99 -30.57 -14.71
N ARG A 82 18.29 -29.57 -15.28
CA ARG A 82 18.69 -28.88 -16.50
C ARG A 82 19.30 -27.51 -16.26
N LYS A 83 19.35 -27.07 -14.98
CA LYS A 83 19.87 -25.74 -14.56
C LYS A 83 19.24 -24.58 -15.34
N ARG A 84 17.93 -24.62 -15.49
CA ARG A 84 17.21 -23.56 -16.21
C ARG A 84 15.98 -23.07 -15.46
N SER A 85 15.68 -21.78 -15.65
CA SER A 85 14.44 -21.16 -15.18
C SER A 85 13.34 -21.31 -16.22
N GLY A 86 12.10 -21.26 -15.76
CA GLY A 86 10.87 -21.32 -16.55
C GLY A 86 9.67 -21.29 -15.61
N ILE A 87 8.46 -21.31 -16.15
CA ILE A 87 7.24 -21.47 -15.36
C ILE A 87 6.77 -22.92 -15.55
N PHE A 88 6.94 -23.72 -14.51
CA PHE A 88 6.66 -25.15 -14.54
C PHE A 88 5.44 -25.46 -13.67
N GLN A 89 4.30 -25.67 -14.31
CA GLN A 89 3.08 -26.12 -13.62
C GLN A 89 3.23 -27.59 -13.22
N ILE A 90 3.10 -27.86 -11.92
CA ILE A 90 3.19 -29.21 -11.37
C ILE A 90 1.97 -30.03 -11.80
N GLN A 91 2.20 -31.30 -12.16
CA GLN A 91 1.18 -32.20 -12.64
C GLN A 91 0.86 -33.27 -11.62
N GLY A 92 -0.42 -33.63 -11.50
CA GLY A 92 -0.92 -34.66 -10.58
C GLY A 92 -2.44 -34.56 -10.43
N GLU A 93 -2.98 -35.44 -9.61
CA GLU A 93 -4.42 -35.41 -9.29
C GLU A 93 -4.74 -34.13 -8.53
N GLY A 94 -5.74 -33.36 -9.01
CA GLY A 94 -6.18 -32.10 -8.42
C GLY A 94 -5.23 -30.91 -8.65
N LYS A 95 -4.17 -31.07 -9.46
CA LYS A 95 -3.20 -29.99 -9.75
C LYS A 95 -3.65 -29.10 -10.90
N ALA A 96 -3.76 -27.82 -10.61
CA ALA A 96 -4.02 -26.73 -11.57
C ALA A 96 -3.45 -25.44 -11.01
N TRP A 97 -3.46 -24.37 -11.79
CA TRP A 97 -3.37 -23.00 -11.25
C TRP A 97 -4.66 -22.70 -10.47
N SER A 98 -4.53 -21.98 -9.37
CA SER A 98 -5.70 -21.53 -8.59
C SER A 98 -6.61 -20.64 -9.44
N ASP A 99 -7.91 -20.76 -9.22
CA ASP A 99 -8.91 -19.77 -9.63
C ASP A 99 -9.02 -18.67 -8.57
N GLY A 100 -9.70 -17.56 -8.88
CA GLY A 100 -9.83 -16.42 -7.95
C GLY A 100 -8.54 -15.64 -7.72
N VAL A 101 -7.63 -15.66 -8.71
CA VAL A 101 -6.42 -14.85 -8.81
C VAL A 101 -6.56 -13.82 -9.93
N ASP A 102 -5.63 -12.85 -10.04
CA ASP A 102 -5.62 -11.87 -11.12
C ASP A 102 -5.56 -12.55 -12.50
N GLY A 103 -6.32 -12.02 -13.45
CA GLY A 103 -6.41 -12.54 -14.83
C GLY A 103 -5.26 -12.14 -15.76
N GLU A 104 -4.31 -11.35 -15.29
CA GLU A 104 -3.11 -10.96 -16.05
C GLU A 104 -2.35 -12.21 -16.51
N ASN A 105 -1.78 -12.19 -17.72
CA ASN A 105 -1.13 -13.33 -18.35
C ASN A 105 -2.02 -14.60 -18.46
N GLY A 106 -3.35 -14.42 -18.46
CA GLY A 106 -4.33 -15.50 -18.52
C GLY A 106 -4.65 -16.16 -17.18
N ASN A 107 -3.73 -16.17 -16.24
CA ASN A 107 -3.87 -16.57 -14.83
C ASN A 107 -2.56 -16.20 -14.12
N TYR A 108 -2.63 -15.42 -13.04
CA TYR A 108 -1.43 -14.93 -12.38
C TYR A 108 -1.18 -15.59 -11.01
N ASP A 109 -1.52 -16.86 -10.83
CA ASP A 109 -1.23 -17.65 -9.63
C ASP A 109 0.28 -17.67 -9.34
N PHE A 110 1.08 -18.16 -10.28
CA PHE A 110 2.53 -18.23 -10.13
C PHE A 110 3.19 -16.86 -10.17
N LEU A 111 3.85 -16.45 -9.10
CA LEU A 111 4.71 -15.25 -9.08
C LEU A 111 6.19 -15.63 -9.24
N LEU A 112 6.74 -16.39 -8.30
CA LEU A 112 8.15 -16.79 -8.30
C LEU A 112 8.41 -18.02 -7.38
N CYS A 113 9.60 -18.60 -7.46
CA CYS A 113 10.07 -19.72 -6.62
C CYS A 113 9.16 -20.97 -6.70
N ASN A 114 8.64 -21.45 -5.57
CA ASN A 114 7.64 -22.52 -5.50
C ASN A 114 6.32 -21.90 -5.10
N ASP A 115 5.36 -21.94 -5.97
CA ASP A 115 4.03 -21.40 -5.81
C ASP A 115 3.20 -22.29 -4.89
N ILE A 116 2.66 -21.74 -3.82
CA ILE A 116 1.94 -22.48 -2.79
C ILE A 116 0.54 -22.83 -3.27
N ASP A 117 0.19 -24.12 -3.29
CA ASP A 117 -1.12 -24.60 -3.69
C ASP A 117 -2.17 -24.30 -2.60
N LEU A 118 -2.86 -23.19 -2.76
CA LEU A 118 -3.89 -22.72 -1.83
C LEU A 118 -5.23 -23.46 -1.97
N ASP A 119 -5.30 -24.45 -2.86
CA ASP A 119 -6.40 -25.42 -2.96
C ASP A 119 -6.09 -26.75 -2.23
N HIS A 120 -4.82 -26.98 -1.85
CA HIS A 120 -4.41 -28.21 -1.17
C HIS A 120 -4.84 -28.19 0.30
N PRO A 121 -5.67 -29.15 0.78
CA PRO A 121 -6.25 -29.10 2.14
C PRO A 121 -5.23 -29.04 3.28
N GLU A 122 -4.11 -29.76 3.17
CA GLU A 122 -3.06 -29.77 4.18
C GLU A 122 -2.33 -28.44 4.24
N VAL A 123 -2.12 -27.79 3.09
CA VAL A 123 -1.53 -26.44 2.98
C VAL A 123 -2.42 -25.41 3.66
N VAL A 124 -3.70 -25.39 3.29
CA VAL A 124 -4.69 -24.47 3.88
C VAL A 124 -4.76 -24.65 5.40
N ALA A 125 -4.80 -25.89 5.88
CA ALA A 125 -4.82 -26.20 7.31
C ALA A 125 -3.56 -25.70 8.03
N GLU A 126 -2.37 -25.92 7.44
CA GLU A 126 -1.09 -25.48 8.01
C GLU A 126 -0.96 -23.95 8.02
N LEU A 127 -1.34 -23.26 6.96
CA LEU A 127 -1.30 -21.81 6.90
C LEU A 127 -2.27 -21.16 7.89
N ASN A 128 -3.49 -21.69 8.01
CA ASN A 128 -4.45 -21.23 9.01
C ASN A 128 -3.94 -21.43 10.45
N ARG A 129 -3.35 -22.62 10.73
CA ARG A 129 -2.71 -22.90 12.01
C ARG A 129 -1.56 -21.94 12.29
N TRP A 130 -0.71 -21.69 11.27
CA TRP A 130 0.41 -20.76 11.36
C TRP A 130 -0.07 -19.32 11.64
N GLY A 131 -1.10 -18.86 10.93
CA GLY A 131 -1.66 -17.52 11.13
C GLY A 131 -2.14 -17.28 12.57
N LYS A 132 -2.87 -18.24 13.14
CA LYS A 132 -3.27 -18.20 14.56
C LYS A 132 -2.07 -18.19 15.50
N TRP A 133 -1.11 -19.08 15.26
CA TRP A 133 0.08 -19.18 16.10
C TRP A 133 0.91 -17.91 16.08
N VAL A 134 1.27 -17.39 14.91
CA VAL A 134 2.16 -16.22 14.80
C VAL A 134 1.50 -14.96 15.36
N SER A 135 0.21 -14.77 15.12
CA SER A 135 -0.53 -13.61 15.62
C SER A 135 -0.62 -13.60 17.15
N ASN A 136 -0.76 -14.76 17.77
CA ASN A 136 -0.77 -14.90 19.23
C ASN A 136 0.64 -14.86 19.84
N GLU A 137 1.61 -15.56 19.26
CA GLU A 137 2.99 -15.64 19.79
C GLU A 137 3.68 -14.27 19.80
N LEU A 138 3.41 -13.44 18.79
CA LEU A 138 3.99 -12.10 18.67
C LEU A 138 3.04 -10.98 19.15
N ASP A 139 1.86 -11.33 19.65
CA ASP A 139 0.81 -10.38 20.06
C ASP A 139 0.55 -9.29 19.00
N LEU A 140 0.34 -9.74 17.75
CA LEU A 140 0.17 -8.84 16.61
C LEU A 140 -1.19 -8.14 16.66
N ASP A 141 -1.20 -6.88 16.23
CA ASP A 141 -2.41 -6.09 16.02
C ASP A 141 -2.93 -6.19 14.57
N GLY A 142 -2.09 -6.68 13.64
CA GLY A 142 -2.47 -6.83 12.25
C GLY A 142 -1.42 -7.54 11.39
N MET A 143 -1.76 -7.72 10.10
CA MET A 143 -0.89 -8.28 9.07
C MET A 143 -0.91 -7.48 7.78
N ARG A 144 0.25 -7.34 7.13
CA ARG A 144 0.38 -7.04 5.71
C ARG A 144 0.48 -8.37 4.95
N LEU A 145 -0.43 -8.60 4.04
CA LEU A 145 -0.43 -9.74 3.15
C LEU A 145 0.24 -9.34 1.84
N ASP A 146 1.36 -9.99 1.54
CA ASP A 146 2.18 -9.74 0.36
C ASP A 146 1.58 -10.42 -0.87
N ALA A 147 1.65 -9.75 -2.03
CA ALA A 147 1.36 -10.33 -3.34
C ALA A 147 -0.02 -11.03 -3.46
N ILE A 148 -1.06 -10.47 -2.83
CA ILE A 148 -2.39 -11.13 -2.77
C ILE A 148 -3.09 -11.24 -4.13
N LYS A 149 -2.68 -10.48 -5.16
CA LYS A 149 -3.18 -10.67 -6.53
C LYS A 149 -2.86 -12.06 -7.10
N HIS A 150 -1.84 -12.72 -6.55
CA HIS A 150 -1.39 -14.07 -6.90
C HIS A 150 -1.91 -15.13 -5.93
N MET A 151 -2.86 -14.80 -5.08
CA MET A 151 -3.43 -15.70 -4.08
C MET A 151 -4.93 -15.85 -4.31
N LYS A 152 -5.42 -17.07 -4.15
CA LYS A 152 -6.86 -17.33 -4.20
C LYS A 152 -7.62 -16.42 -3.23
N ASP A 153 -8.54 -15.60 -3.74
CA ASP A 153 -9.33 -14.63 -2.97
C ASP A 153 -10.09 -15.27 -1.81
N GLN A 154 -10.73 -16.42 -2.05
CA GLN A 154 -11.44 -17.19 -1.03
C GLN A 154 -10.51 -17.67 0.10
N PHE A 155 -9.27 -18.03 -0.22
CA PHE A 155 -8.28 -18.38 0.81
C PHE A 155 -7.94 -17.17 1.67
N VAL A 156 -7.70 -15.99 1.07
CA VAL A 156 -7.38 -14.75 1.79
C VAL A 156 -8.53 -14.40 2.75
N ALA A 157 -9.78 -14.44 2.27
CA ALA A 157 -10.95 -14.18 3.09
C ALA A 157 -11.06 -15.15 4.28
N GLN A 158 -10.92 -16.46 4.03
CA GLN A 158 -10.99 -17.49 5.05
C GLN A 158 -9.83 -17.41 6.06
N PHE A 159 -8.62 -17.10 5.59
CA PHE A 159 -7.45 -16.93 6.44
C PHE A 159 -7.66 -15.77 7.43
N LEU A 160 -8.17 -14.63 6.96
CA LEU A 160 -8.48 -13.49 7.83
C LEU A 160 -9.58 -13.82 8.85
N ASP A 161 -10.65 -14.51 8.45
CA ASP A 161 -11.68 -14.99 9.39
C ASP A 161 -11.06 -15.89 10.46
N THR A 162 -10.15 -16.77 10.04
CA THR A 162 -9.47 -17.70 10.93
C THR A 162 -8.60 -16.97 11.96
N VAL A 163 -7.83 -15.95 11.54
CA VAL A 163 -7.00 -15.16 12.46
C VAL A 163 -7.88 -14.31 13.38
N ARG A 164 -8.92 -13.66 12.83
CA ARG A 164 -9.86 -12.84 13.60
C ARG A 164 -10.64 -13.64 14.64
N SER A 165 -10.93 -14.91 14.39
CA SER A 165 -11.56 -15.78 15.39
C SER A 165 -10.74 -15.94 16.69
N GLU A 166 -9.44 -15.68 16.64
CA GLU A 166 -8.53 -15.72 17.80
C GLU A 166 -8.19 -14.33 18.34
N ARG A 167 -8.02 -13.34 17.44
CA ARG A 167 -7.51 -12.02 17.77
C ARG A 167 -8.59 -10.95 17.97
N GLY A 168 -9.80 -11.20 17.48
CA GLY A 168 -10.90 -10.24 17.43
C GLY A 168 -11.09 -9.61 16.05
N ASP A 169 -12.28 -9.05 15.82
CA ASP A 169 -12.68 -8.51 14.52
C ASP A 169 -11.90 -7.24 14.12
N ASP A 170 -11.32 -6.55 15.09
CA ASP A 170 -10.47 -5.36 14.90
C ASP A 170 -9.01 -5.68 14.50
N PHE A 171 -8.67 -6.97 14.34
CA PHE A 171 -7.36 -7.35 13.80
C PHE A 171 -7.18 -6.79 12.40
N TYR A 172 -6.23 -5.86 12.27
CA TYR A 172 -6.00 -5.11 11.04
C TYR A 172 -5.38 -5.97 9.95
N ALA A 173 -5.82 -5.78 8.70
CA ALA A 173 -5.22 -6.43 7.56
C ALA A 173 -5.07 -5.45 6.40
N VAL A 174 -3.89 -5.41 5.80
CA VAL A 174 -3.64 -4.70 4.54
C VAL A 174 -3.00 -5.64 3.54
N GLY A 175 -3.52 -5.64 2.32
CA GLY A 175 -3.04 -6.47 1.22
C GLY A 175 -2.33 -5.67 0.15
N GLU A 176 -1.30 -6.25 -0.43
CA GLU A 176 -0.65 -5.72 -1.61
C GLU A 176 -1.25 -6.38 -2.86
N TYR A 177 -2.19 -5.68 -3.48
CA TYR A 177 -2.71 -6.01 -4.80
C TYR A 177 -2.15 -5.00 -5.80
N TRP A 178 -1.03 -5.32 -6.45
CA TRP A 178 -0.33 -4.38 -7.33
C TRP A 178 -1.00 -4.30 -8.69
N ASN A 179 -2.01 -3.46 -8.79
CA ASN A 179 -2.72 -3.14 -10.03
C ASN A 179 -3.19 -1.67 -9.99
N GLY A 180 -2.99 -0.94 -11.10
CA GLY A 180 -3.40 0.47 -11.22
C GLY A 180 -4.85 0.66 -11.67
N ASP A 181 -5.57 -0.42 -11.98
CA ASP A 181 -6.96 -0.36 -12.41
C ASP A 181 -7.91 -0.49 -11.22
N LEU A 182 -8.70 0.56 -10.97
CA LEU A 182 -9.62 0.62 -9.84
C LEU A 182 -10.71 -0.47 -9.92
N GLU A 183 -11.24 -0.76 -11.11
CA GLU A 183 -12.29 -1.79 -11.27
C GLU A 183 -11.78 -3.17 -10.84
N THR A 184 -10.51 -3.47 -11.12
CA THR A 184 -9.86 -4.71 -10.66
C THR A 184 -9.77 -4.76 -9.14
N LEU A 185 -9.42 -3.66 -8.47
CA LEU A 185 -9.37 -3.59 -7.01
C LEU A 185 -10.76 -3.69 -6.39
N ASP A 186 -11.76 -3.02 -6.97
CA ASP A 186 -13.16 -3.09 -6.53
C ASP A 186 -13.67 -4.54 -6.59
N ASN A 187 -13.45 -5.21 -7.72
CA ASN A 187 -13.84 -6.62 -7.88
C ASN A 187 -13.17 -7.54 -6.86
N TYR A 188 -11.89 -7.29 -6.56
CA TYR A 188 -11.18 -8.05 -5.53
C TYR A 188 -11.75 -7.79 -4.12
N LEU A 189 -12.01 -6.54 -3.77
CA LEU A 189 -12.61 -6.18 -2.48
C LEU A 189 -13.96 -6.86 -2.28
N GLU A 190 -14.82 -6.87 -3.31
CA GLU A 190 -16.08 -7.61 -3.29
C GLU A 190 -15.86 -9.12 -3.09
N ALA A 191 -14.92 -9.73 -3.82
CA ALA A 191 -14.63 -11.16 -3.74
C ALA A 191 -14.18 -11.59 -2.33
N VAL A 192 -13.39 -10.75 -1.64
CA VAL A 192 -12.94 -11.03 -0.27
C VAL A 192 -13.91 -10.50 0.80
N GLY A 193 -15.05 -9.93 0.42
CA GLY A 193 -16.08 -9.41 1.33
C GLY A 193 -15.60 -8.20 2.14
N HIS A 194 -14.80 -7.32 1.57
CA HIS A 194 -14.26 -6.11 2.19
C HIS A 194 -13.48 -6.37 3.50
N LYS A 195 -12.86 -7.55 3.62
CA LYS A 195 -12.17 -7.99 4.85
C LYS A 195 -10.73 -7.48 4.97
N VAL A 196 -10.20 -6.84 3.94
CA VAL A 196 -8.80 -6.40 3.86
C VAL A 196 -8.74 -4.98 3.31
N ASN A 197 -7.88 -4.15 3.90
CA ASN A 197 -7.50 -2.87 3.31
C ASN A 197 -6.51 -3.12 2.16
N LEU A 198 -6.48 -2.27 1.15
CA LEU A 198 -5.52 -2.36 0.06
C LEU A 198 -4.63 -1.13 0.00
N PHE A 199 -3.39 -1.32 -0.40
CA PHE A 199 -2.56 -0.20 -0.84
C PHE A 199 -3.17 0.45 -2.08
N ASP A 200 -3.31 1.78 -2.06
CA ASP A 200 -3.90 2.56 -3.14
C ASP A 200 -2.90 2.73 -4.30
N VAL A 201 -2.73 1.65 -5.06
CA VAL A 201 -1.82 1.61 -6.21
C VAL A 201 -2.27 2.57 -7.33
N PRO A 202 -3.57 2.75 -7.63
CA PRO A 202 -4.02 3.81 -8.53
C PRO A 202 -3.55 5.21 -8.12
N LEU A 203 -3.66 5.59 -6.83
CA LEU A 203 -3.16 6.88 -6.34
C LEU A 203 -1.65 6.99 -6.47
N HIS A 204 -0.90 5.94 -6.16
CA HIS A 204 0.54 5.90 -6.38
C HIS A 204 0.88 6.19 -7.85
N TYR A 205 0.22 5.56 -8.80
CA TYR A 205 0.46 5.81 -10.23
C TYR A 205 0.05 7.22 -10.66
N ASN A 206 -1.03 7.80 -10.11
CA ASN A 206 -1.39 9.18 -10.38
C ASN A 206 -0.28 10.14 -9.91
N MET A 207 0.27 9.92 -8.70
CA MET A 207 1.38 10.71 -8.16
C MET A 207 2.68 10.50 -8.96
N PHE A 208 2.98 9.26 -9.35
CA PHE A 208 4.11 8.95 -10.22
C PHE A 208 3.99 9.71 -11.55
N GLN A 209 2.86 9.59 -12.25
CA GLN A 209 2.60 10.28 -13.51
C GLN A 209 2.70 11.80 -13.35
N ALA A 210 2.08 12.37 -12.31
CA ALA A 210 2.17 13.80 -12.00
C ALA A 210 3.62 14.26 -11.81
N SER A 211 4.46 13.43 -11.18
CA SER A 211 5.87 13.71 -10.98
C SER A 211 6.67 13.71 -12.29
N GLN A 212 6.32 12.83 -13.24
CA GLN A 212 6.98 12.72 -14.55
C GLN A 212 6.54 13.82 -15.51
N GLU A 213 5.25 14.11 -15.60
CA GLU A 213 4.69 15.08 -16.53
C GLU A 213 4.84 16.53 -16.04
N GLY A 214 5.01 16.74 -14.72
CA GLY A 214 5.17 18.05 -14.14
C GLY A 214 3.99 18.97 -14.49
N LYS A 215 4.25 20.12 -15.09
CA LYS A 215 3.24 21.13 -15.43
C LYS A 215 2.16 20.64 -16.42
N ASP A 216 2.44 19.59 -17.16
CA ASP A 216 1.52 19.06 -18.18
C ASP A 216 0.48 18.10 -17.56
N TYR A 217 0.71 17.66 -16.31
CA TYR A 217 -0.28 16.89 -15.55
C TYR A 217 -1.37 17.76 -14.96
N ASP A 218 -2.61 17.38 -15.18
CA ASP A 218 -3.77 18.08 -14.61
C ASP A 218 -4.06 17.60 -13.17
N LEU A 219 -3.64 18.39 -12.18
CA LEU A 219 -3.79 18.06 -10.75
C LEU A 219 -5.25 17.86 -10.29
N ARG A 220 -6.26 18.30 -11.07
CA ARG A 220 -7.67 18.01 -10.78
C ARG A 220 -7.97 16.51 -10.80
N ASN A 221 -7.10 15.73 -11.43
CA ASN A 221 -7.26 14.29 -11.59
C ASN A 221 -6.46 13.48 -10.56
N ILE A 222 -5.69 14.12 -9.66
CA ILE A 222 -4.75 13.40 -8.78
C ILE A 222 -5.42 12.35 -7.88
N LEU A 223 -6.66 12.59 -7.46
CA LEU A 223 -7.45 11.66 -6.65
C LEU A 223 -8.45 10.84 -7.48
N LYS A 224 -8.58 11.09 -8.80
CA LYS A 224 -9.58 10.42 -9.65
C LYS A 224 -9.22 8.99 -9.93
N ASN A 225 -10.25 8.12 -9.92
CA ASN A 225 -10.12 6.69 -10.15
C ASN A 225 -9.12 6.03 -9.17
N THR A 226 -9.14 6.46 -7.92
CA THR A 226 -8.29 5.93 -6.85
C THR A 226 -9.13 5.20 -5.81
N LEU A 227 -8.47 4.32 -5.04
CA LEU A 227 -9.15 3.59 -3.99
C LEU A 227 -9.65 4.54 -2.89
N VAL A 228 -8.88 5.58 -2.57
CA VAL A 228 -9.28 6.57 -1.55
C VAL A 228 -10.49 7.42 -1.99
N GLU A 229 -10.73 7.59 -3.28
CA GLU A 229 -11.95 8.26 -3.80
C GLU A 229 -13.18 7.36 -3.64
N HIS A 230 -13.06 6.03 -3.83
CA HIS A 230 -14.19 5.08 -3.87
C HIS A 230 -14.43 4.33 -2.55
N HIS A 231 -13.36 3.90 -1.88
CA HIS A 231 -13.38 3.09 -0.65
C HIS A 231 -12.43 3.68 0.38
N CYS A 232 -12.70 4.92 0.80
CA CYS A 232 -11.80 5.69 1.65
C CYS A 232 -11.42 4.97 2.96
N GLU A 233 -12.31 4.16 3.51
CA GLU A 233 -12.10 3.39 4.72
C GLU A 233 -11.23 2.14 4.52
N LEU A 234 -11.03 1.70 3.27
CA LEU A 234 -10.19 0.54 2.92
C LEU A 234 -8.87 0.93 2.25
N ALA A 235 -8.70 2.22 1.92
CA ALA A 235 -7.55 2.71 1.21
C ALA A 235 -6.34 2.95 2.14
N VAL A 236 -5.21 2.32 1.86
CA VAL A 236 -3.90 2.66 2.44
C VAL A 236 -3.11 3.45 1.43
N THR A 237 -3.09 4.78 1.60
CA THR A 237 -2.41 5.69 0.69
C THR A 237 -0.90 5.68 0.95
N PHE A 238 -0.09 5.68 -0.11
CA PHE A 238 1.37 5.67 -0.01
C PHE A 238 2.00 6.41 -1.20
N VAL A 239 3.20 6.93 -1.03
CA VAL A 239 3.95 7.61 -2.10
C VAL A 239 4.83 6.60 -2.84
N ASP A 240 5.73 5.96 -2.13
CA ASP A 240 6.62 4.90 -2.62
C ASP A 240 6.69 3.74 -1.64
N ASN A 241 7.24 2.62 -2.10
CA ASN A 241 7.61 1.48 -1.28
C ASN A 241 8.97 0.90 -1.72
N HIS A 242 9.36 -0.24 -1.16
CA HIS A 242 10.64 -0.90 -1.47
C HIS A 242 10.69 -1.51 -2.88
N ASP A 243 9.56 -1.72 -3.53
CA ASP A 243 9.46 -2.30 -4.87
C ASP A 243 9.26 -1.25 -5.97
N SER A 244 8.80 -0.02 -5.64
CA SER A 244 8.65 1.07 -6.60
C SER A 244 9.94 1.86 -6.84
N GLN A 245 10.99 1.65 -6.05
CA GLN A 245 12.28 2.34 -6.16
C GLN A 245 13.02 2.03 -7.46
N HIS A 246 13.96 2.90 -7.83
CA HIS A 246 14.88 2.67 -8.96
C HIS A 246 15.61 1.32 -8.86
N GLY A 247 15.51 0.53 -9.94
CA GLY A 247 16.12 -0.79 -10.06
C GLY A 247 15.37 -1.91 -9.35
N SER A 248 14.19 -1.63 -8.82
CA SER A 248 13.29 -2.63 -8.23
C SER A 248 12.32 -3.20 -9.29
N SER A 249 11.59 -4.25 -8.92
CA SER A 249 10.74 -5.02 -9.86
C SER A 249 9.53 -4.24 -10.39
N LEU A 250 9.01 -3.30 -9.60
CA LEU A 250 7.84 -2.48 -9.90
C LEU A 250 8.21 -1.00 -10.07
N GLU A 251 9.41 -0.73 -10.60
CA GLU A 251 9.98 0.60 -10.70
C GLU A 251 8.99 1.64 -11.23
N SER A 252 8.54 2.50 -10.34
CA SER A 252 7.60 3.60 -10.58
C SER A 252 7.81 4.71 -9.54
N GLN A 253 9.06 5.01 -9.23
CA GLN A 253 9.42 5.95 -8.17
C GLN A 253 8.91 7.35 -8.48
N VAL A 254 8.19 7.94 -7.53
CA VAL A 254 7.79 9.35 -7.56
C VAL A 254 9.04 10.23 -7.49
N GLU A 255 9.16 11.19 -8.42
CA GLU A 255 10.30 12.09 -8.50
C GLU A 255 10.49 12.91 -7.21
N ASP A 256 11.75 13.13 -6.83
CA ASP A 256 12.11 13.79 -5.57
C ASP A 256 11.44 15.15 -5.37
N TRP A 257 11.26 15.92 -6.45
CA TRP A 257 10.61 17.24 -6.37
C TRP A 257 9.12 17.13 -6.00
N PHE A 258 8.45 16.03 -6.37
CA PHE A 258 7.01 15.85 -6.11
C PHE A 258 6.74 15.12 -4.79
N LYS A 259 7.71 14.40 -4.22
CA LYS A 259 7.53 13.66 -2.96
C LYS A 259 6.98 14.53 -1.82
N PRO A 260 7.46 15.76 -1.57
CA PRO A 260 6.86 16.64 -0.55
C PRO A 260 5.38 16.93 -0.81
N LEU A 261 4.98 17.16 -2.07
CA LEU A 261 3.61 17.43 -2.47
C LEU A 261 2.73 16.19 -2.22
N ALA A 262 3.23 15.02 -2.64
CA ALA A 262 2.57 13.73 -2.48
C ALA A 262 2.36 13.37 -0.99
N TYR A 263 3.40 13.54 -0.14
CA TYR A 263 3.26 13.32 1.29
C TYR A 263 2.33 14.34 1.96
N GLY A 264 2.36 15.61 1.52
CA GLY A 264 1.40 16.62 1.96
C GLY A 264 -0.03 16.19 1.66
N LEU A 265 -0.28 15.73 0.43
CA LEU A 265 -1.58 15.22 0.01
C LEU A 265 -2.05 14.08 0.91
N ILE A 266 -1.31 12.96 0.99
CA ILE A 266 -1.78 11.78 1.72
C ILE A 266 -1.83 11.97 3.25
N PHE A 267 -0.96 12.80 3.82
CA PHE A 267 -0.97 13.03 5.28
C PHE A 267 -2.07 13.96 5.74
N LEU A 268 -2.47 14.93 4.94
CA LEU A 268 -3.42 15.97 5.37
C LEU A 268 -4.84 15.73 4.87
N LEU A 269 -5.01 14.82 3.89
CA LEU A 269 -6.31 14.35 3.43
C LEU A 269 -7.14 13.81 4.59
N LYS A 270 -8.48 13.97 4.55
CA LYS A 270 -9.42 13.44 5.55
C LYS A 270 -9.43 11.91 5.52
N ASP A 271 -9.47 11.37 4.32
CA ASP A 271 -9.74 9.98 4.03
C ASP A 271 -8.48 9.17 3.77
N GLY A 272 -8.57 7.85 3.95
CA GLY A 272 -7.46 6.92 3.78
C GLY A 272 -6.50 6.82 4.97
N TYR A 273 -5.70 5.76 4.98
CA TYR A 273 -4.65 5.49 5.98
C TYR A 273 -3.28 5.76 5.35
N PRO A 274 -2.60 6.88 5.64
CA PRO A 274 -1.33 7.19 5.03
C PRO A 274 -0.20 6.28 5.53
N CYS A 275 0.54 5.70 4.59
CA CYS A 275 1.72 4.90 4.84
C CYS A 275 2.98 5.68 4.44
N LEU A 276 3.89 5.86 5.38
CA LEU A 276 5.19 6.50 5.15
C LEU A 276 6.25 5.44 4.80
N PHE A 277 6.88 5.58 3.65
CA PHE A 277 7.99 4.72 3.29
C PHE A 277 9.25 5.04 4.11
N TYR A 278 9.83 4.01 4.73
CA TYR A 278 11.04 4.15 5.55
C TYR A 278 12.20 4.81 4.78
N GLY A 279 12.38 4.44 3.50
CA GLY A 279 13.42 4.98 2.64
C GLY A 279 13.29 6.48 2.39
N ASP A 280 12.06 6.98 2.25
CA ASP A 280 11.82 8.42 2.04
C ASP A 280 12.02 9.25 3.32
N TYR A 281 11.95 8.63 4.49
CA TYR A 281 12.20 9.32 5.75
C TYR A 281 13.67 9.23 6.20
N TYR A 282 14.25 8.02 6.20
CA TYR A 282 15.61 7.79 6.72
C TYR A 282 16.69 7.75 5.64
N GLY A 283 16.29 7.59 4.38
CA GLY A 283 17.18 7.37 3.25
C GLY A 283 17.39 5.91 2.90
N VAL A 284 18.06 5.66 1.78
CA VAL A 284 18.35 4.33 1.23
C VAL A 284 19.83 4.17 0.96
N LYS A 285 20.36 2.96 1.03
CA LYS A 285 21.76 2.61 0.72
C LYS A 285 22.80 3.49 1.45
N GLY A 286 22.46 3.99 2.66
CA GLY A 286 23.37 4.81 3.48
C GLY A 286 23.33 6.32 3.16
N GLU A 287 22.57 6.74 2.19
CA GLU A 287 22.31 8.16 1.91
C GLU A 287 21.14 8.66 2.74
N LYS A 288 21.26 9.88 3.27
CA LYS A 288 20.19 10.50 4.06
C LYS A 288 19.10 11.02 3.12
N SER A 289 17.84 10.87 3.54
CA SER A 289 16.72 11.46 2.81
C SER A 289 16.78 12.99 2.84
N PRO A 290 16.56 13.68 1.71
CA PRO A 290 16.39 15.12 1.68
C PRO A 290 15.02 15.55 2.23
N HIS A 291 14.07 14.63 2.40
CA HIS A 291 12.67 14.92 2.71
C HIS A 291 12.33 14.87 4.21
N THR A 292 13.23 14.37 5.07
CA THR A 292 12.98 14.18 6.52
C THR A 292 12.36 15.42 7.17
N LYS A 293 12.93 16.61 6.89
CA LYS A 293 12.47 17.86 7.53
C LYS A 293 11.03 18.21 7.13
N ILE A 294 10.69 18.12 5.86
CA ILE A 294 9.33 18.44 5.40
C ILE A 294 8.33 17.39 5.88
N ILE A 295 8.71 16.11 5.88
CA ILE A 295 7.89 15.03 6.41
C ILE A 295 7.59 15.25 7.89
N ASP A 296 8.57 15.67 8.71
CA ASP A 296 8.36 15.99 10.12
C ASP A 296 7.34 17.13 10.30
N ILE A 297 7.42 18.18 9.48
CA ILE A 297 6.46 19.29 9.50
C ILE A 297 5.05 18.78 9.17
N LEU A 298 4.91 17.96 8.12
CA LEU A 298 3.63 17.41 7.68
C LEU A 298 3.02 16.45 8.70
N LEU A 299 3.82 15.58 9.33
CA LEU A 299 3.37 14.71 10.42
C LEU A 299 2.90 15.49 11.64
N ASN A 300 3.61 16.59 11.97
CA ASN A 300 3.17 17.49 13.03
C ASN A 300 1.87 18.24 12.64
N ALA A 301 1.74 18.66 11.38
CA ALA A 301 0.53 19.29 10.88
C ALA A 301 -0.66 18.32 10.94
N ARG A 302 -0.49 17.06 10.48
CA ARG A 302 -1.50 16.00 10.63
C ARG A 302 -1.97 15.86 12.05
N LYS A 303 -1.03 15.73 13.00
CA LYS A 303 -1.33 15.49 14.42
C LYS A 303 -2.02 16.66 15.11
N LYS A 304 -1.79 17.90 14.65
CA LYS A 304 -2.27 19.10 15.36
C LYS A 304 -3.45 19.76 14.66
N TYR A 305 -3.50 19.72 13.33
CA TYR A 305 -4.38 20.59 12.57
C TYR A 305 -5.32 19.86 11.60
N ALA A 306 -4.99 18.64 11.15
CA ALA A 306 -5.75 17.94 10.12
C ALA A 306 -7.01 17.24 10.68
N TYR A 307 -7.91 18.00 11.28
CA TYR A 307 -9.17 17.55 11.87
C TYR A 307 -10.38 18.21 11.21
N GLY A 308 -11.56 17.70 11.53
CA GLY A 308 -12.83 18.19 10.99
C GLY A 308 -13.11 17.72 9.56
N ASP A 309 -14.09 18.35 8.92
CA ASP A 309 -14.48 18.03 7.56
C ASP A 309 -13.46 18.57 6.55
N GLN A 310 -13.56 18.09 5.31
CA GLN A 310 -12.74 18.56 4.19
C GLN A 310 -13.59 19.30 3.18
N VAL A 311 -13.07 20.43 2.69
CA VAL A 311 -13.66 21.21 1.59
C VAL A 311 -12.65 21.31 0.47
N ASP A 312 -12.96 20.72 -0.66
CA ASP A 312 -12.06 20.58 -1.80
C ASP A 312 -12.05 21.81 -2.72
N TYR A 313 -10.87 22.11 -3.26
CA TYR A 313 -10.59 23.13 -4.25
C TYR A 313 -9.75 22.56 -5.40
N PHE A 314 -10.24 21.46 -6.02
CA PHE A 314 -9.62 20.82 -7.19
C PHE A 314 -10.21 21.39 -8.47
N ASP A 315 -10.10 22.70 -8.66
CA ASP A 315 -10.77 23.49 -9.71
C ASP A 315 -9.80 24.15 -10.72
N HIS A 316 -8.48 23.97 -10.53
CA HIS A 316 -7.45 24.51 -11.43
C HIS A 316 -6.43 23.42 -11.80
N PRO A 317 -6.00 23.31 -13.08
CA PRO A 317 -5.15 22.22 -13.52
C PRO A 317 -3.77 22.16 -12.84
N SER A 318 -3.20 23.29 -12.48
CA SER A 318 -1.84 23.36 -11.90
C SER A 318 -1.81 23.70 -10.42
N THR A 319 -2.94 24.16 -9.83
CA THR A 319 -2.98 24.54 -8.40
C THR A 319 -4.24 23.98 -7.78
N VAL A 320 -4.09 23.06 -6.85
CA VAL A 320 -5.21 22.43 -6.14
C VAL A 320 -4.96 22.42 -4.64
N GLY A 321 -5.99 22.18 -3.87
CA GLY A 321 -5.88 22.10 -2.43
C GLY A 321 -7.20 21.82 -1.75
N PHE A 322 -7.20 21.88 -0.42
CA PHE A 322 -8.39 21.70 0.40
C PHE A 322 -8.26 22.40 1.75
N ILE A 323 -9.38 22.57 2.40
CA ILE A 323 -9.48 23.01 3.80
C ILE A 323 -9.80 21.77 4.65
N ARG A 324 -9.17 21.63 5.82
CA ARG A 324 -9.67 20.87 6.94
C ARG A 324 -10.26 21.85 7.94
N THR A 325 -11.54 21.69 8.26
CA THR A 325 -12.30 22.71 9.00
C THR A 325 -11.91 22.84 10.48
N GLY A 326 -11.15 21.87 11.00
CA GLY A 326 -10.98 21.74 12.43
C GLY A 326 -12.22 21.17 13.11
N ASP A 327 -12.12 20.90 14.40
CA ASP A 327 -13.24 20.45 15.22
C ASP A 327 -13.17 20.99 16.66
N GLY A 328 -14.27 20.81 17.42
CA GLY A 328 -14.36 21.30 18.81
C GLY A 328 -13.55 20.50 19.82
N GLU A 329 -13.08 19.31 19.48
CA GLU A 329 -12.32 18.44 20.39
C GLU A 329 -10.82 18.79 20.33
N HIS A 330 -10.35 19.27 19.18
CA HIS A 330 -8.95 19.63 18.93
C HIS A 330 -8.81 21.16 18.80
N VAL A 331 -8.55 21.80 19.92
CA VAL A 331 -8.47 23.26 20.01
C VAL A 331 -7.41 23.83 19.05
N ASN A 332 -7.80 24.84 18.25
CA ASN A 332 -6.98 25.44 17.17
C ASN A 332 -6.59 24.47 16.06
N SER A 333 -7.34 23.41 15.86
CA SER A 333 -7.23 22.58 14.66
C SER A 333 -7.83 23.31 13.44
N GLY A 334 -7.63 22.73 12.27
CA GLY A 334 -7.96 23.30 10.98
C GLY A 334 -6.71 23.74 10.22
N LEU A 335 -6.71 23.51 8.91
CA LEU A 335 -5.63 23.92 8.02
C LEU A 335 -6.15 24.19 6.60
N VAL A 336 -5.37 24.94 5.84
CA VAL A 336 -5.48 25.05 4.39
C VAL A 336 -4.25 24.39 3.79
N PHE A 337 -4.46 23.49 2.85
CA PHE A 337 -3.41 22.80 2.10
C PHE A 337 -3.50 23.18 0.63
N LEU A 338 -2.38 23.53 0.02
CA LEU A 338 -2.23 23.81 -1.40
C LEU A 338 -1.01 23.12 -1.97
N ILE A 339 -1.11 22.71 -3.24
CA ILE A 339 0.03 22.27 -4.06
C ILE A 339 -0.02 22.93 -5.43
N SER A 340 1.16 23.17 -6.00
CA SER A 340 1.32 23.56 -7.39
C SER A 340 2.38 22.69 -8.07
N ASN A 341 2.09 22.19 -9.28
CA ASN A 341 3.05 21.46 -10.12
C ASN A 341 3.71 22.31 -11.21
N ASP A 342 3.39 23.61 -11.27
CA ASP A 342 3.89 24.56 -12.26
C ASP A 342 4.37 25.85 -11.58
N GLU A 343 3.90 27.01 -12.02
CA GLU A 343 4.22 28.33 -11.43
C GLU A 343 3.56 28.51 -10.06
N ALA A 344 3.98 29.56 -9.35
CA ALA A 344 3.33 29.96 -8.11
C ALA A 344 1.85 30.27 -8.36
N GLY A 345 0.99 29.88 -7.43
CA GLY A 345 -0.45 30.06 -7.53
C GLY A 345 -1.08 30.55 -6.25
N SER A 346 -2.34 30.98 -6.33
CA SER A 346 -3.16 31.30 -5.16
C SER A 346 -4.60 30.83 -5.34
N LYS A 347 -5.32 30.68 -4.22
CA LYS A 347 -6.74 30.40 -4.19
C LYS A 347 -7.43 31.23 -3.12
N THR A 348 -8.56 31.83 -3.48
CA THR A 348 -9.49 32.37 -2.47
C THR A 348 -10.28 31.20 -1.89
N MET A 349 -10.11 30.95 -0.60
CA MET A 349 -10.75 29.83 0.10
C MET A 349 -11.54 30.33 1.31
N CYS A 350 -12.72 29.74 1.54
CA CYS A 350 -13.66 30.19 2.58
C CYS A 350 -13.63 29.21 3.77
N LEU A 351 -13.20 29.69 4.92
CA LEU A 351 -13.17 28.93 6.16
C LEU A 351 -14.45 29.06 7.00
N GLY A 352 -15.32 30.04 6.64
CA GLY A 352 -16.56 30.33 7.36
C GLY A 352 -16.51 31.64 8.16
N LYS A 353 -17.67 32.26 8.35
CA LYS A 353 -17.79 33.55 9.05
C LYS A 353 -17.28 33.55 10.49
N GLU A 354 -17.31 32.40 11.14
CA GLU A 354 -16.79 32.19 12.49
C GLU A 354 -15.31 32.44 12.61
N HIS A 355 -14.58 32.39 11.48
CA HIS A 355 -13.14 32.65 11.39
C HIS A 355 -12.80 34.10 10.92
N ALA A 356 -13.81 34.95 10.76
CA ALA A 356 -13.60 36.36 10.30
C ALA A 356 -12.58 37.11 11.16
N GLY A 357 -11.63 37.76 10.49
CA GLY A 357 -10.55 38.52 11.14
C GLY A 357 -9.42 37.67 11.72
N GLU A 358 -9.46 36.36 11.61
CA GLU A 358 -8.34 35.51 12.00
C GLU A 358 -7.13 35.73 11.07
N VAL A 359 -5.94 35.61 11.64
CA VAL A 359 -4.69 35.67 10.91
C VAL A 359 -4.14 34.27 10.76
N TRP A 360 -3.76 33.92 9.54
CA TRP A 360 -3.21 32.62 9.18
C TRP A 360 -1.76 32.75 8.70
N CYS A 361 -0.91 31.81 9.04
CA CYS A 361 0.49 31.76 8.65
C CYS A 361 0.85 30.43 8.02
N GLU A 362 1.77 30.46 7.07
CA GLU A 362 2.32 29.28 6.41
C GLU A 362 3.40 28.62 7.32
N ILE A 363 3.40 27.29 7.41
CA ILE A 363 4.26 26.55 8.35
C ILE A 363 5.35 25.70 7.71
N THR A 364 5.37 25.53 6.40
CA THR A 364 6.45 24.79 5.72
C THR A 364 7.71 25.67 5.54
N GLY A 365 7.53 26.99 5.64
CA GLY A 365 8.60 27.98 5.54
C GLY A 365 8.87 28.45 4.12
N SER A 366 7.98 28.16 3.18
CA SER A 366 8.09 28.64 1.79
C SER A 366 7.58 30.07 1.63
N ILE A 367 6.53 30.47 2.38
CA ILE A 367 5.87 31.76 2.24
C ILE A 367 5.90 32.50 3.58
N PRO A 368 6.56 33.68 3.64
CA PRO A 368 6.67 34.46 4.89
C PRO A 368 5.44 35.29 5.22
N ASP A 369 4.54 35.47 4.26
CA ASP A 369 3.38 36.36 4.39
C ASP A 369 2.31 35.77 5.29
N GLU A 370 1.42 36.62 5.80
CA GLU A 370 0.27 36.24 6.61
C GLU A 370 -1.02 36.55 5.84
N VAL A 371 -2.04 35.73 6.02
CA VAL A 371 -3.36 35.91 5.45
C VAL A 371 -4.32 36.33 6.56
N THR A 372 -4.98 37.49 6.41
CA THR A 372 -6.07 37.88 7.30
C THR A 372 -7.41 37.62 6.60
N LEU A 373 -8.27 36.85 7.24
CA LEU A 373 -9.58 36.49 6.70
C LEU A 373 -10.52 37.69 6.72
N ASP A 374 -11.31 37.88 5.66
CA ASP A 374 -12.32 38.89 5.56
C ASP A 374 -13.53 38.64 6.49
N LYS A 375 -14.53 39.51 6.44
CA LYS A 375 -15.75 39.40 7.26
C LYS A 375 -16.63 38.19 6.93
N GLU A 376 -16.44 37.58 5.78
CA GLU A 376 -17.12 36.37 5.34
C GLU A 376 -16.29 35.10 5.63
N GLY A 377 -15.05 35.25 6.11
CA GLY A 377 -14.09 34.17 6.38
C GLY A 377 -13.30 33.71 5.16
N ASN A 378 -13.23 34.53 4.11
CA ASN A 378 -12.40 34.25 2.94
C ASN A 378 -10.97 34.76 3.16
N GLY A 379 -10.01 33.98 2.68
CA GLY A 379 -8.61 34.36 2.58
C GLY A 379 -8.03 33.97 1.22
N GLU A 380 -7.08 34.76 0.72
CA GLU A 380 -6.29 34.41 -0.46
C GLU A 380 -5.01 33.71 0.00
N PHE A 381 -4.95 32.39 -0.20
CA PHE A 381 -3.83 31.55 0.17
C PHE A 381 -2.97 31.24 -1.04
N SER A 382 -1.66 31.39 -0.91
CA SER A 382 -0.70 31.17 -1.99
C SER A 382 0.14 29.92 -1.78
N VAL A 383 0.73 29.47 -2.87
CA VAL A 383 1.72 28.37 -2.92
C VAL A 383 2.80 28.73 -3.92
N ASP A 384 4.07 28.45 -3.60
CA ASP A 384 5.18 28.67 -4.52
C ASP A 384 5.17 27.68 -5.69
N ALA A 385 5.94 28.01 -6.74
CA ALA A 385 6.12 27.18 -7.91
C ALA A 385 6.65 25.79 -7.54
N ARG A 386 6.01 24.72 -8.06
CA ARG A 386 6.41 23.32 -7.85
C ARG A 386 6.60 22.99 -6.35
N ASN A 387 5.67 23.42 -5.52
CA ASN A 387 5.78 23.34 -4.07
C ASN A 387 4.43 23.02 -3.42
N LEU A 388 4.46 22.86 -2.11
CA LEU A 388 3.28 22.79 -1.25
C LEU A 388 3.27 23.94 -0.24
N ALA A 389 2.09 24.28 0.25
CA ALA A 389 1.90 25.22 1.35
C ALA A 389 0.87 24.66 2.34
N VAL A 390 1.16 24.80 3.63
CA VAL A 390 0.25 24.43 4.73
C VAL A 390 0.03 25.67 5.58
N TRP A 391 -1.18 26.19 5.54
CA TRP A 391 -1.58 27.36 6.30
C TRP A 391 -2.38 26.96 7.53
N VAL A 392 -2.05 27.55 8.67
CA VAL A 392 -2.73 27.30 9.94
C VAL A 392 -3.03 28.61 10.64
N LYS A 393 -4.03 28.62 11.52
CA LYS A 393 -4.34 29.77 12.33
C LYS A 393 -3.13 30.16 13.18
N LYS A 394 -2.72 31.42 13.07
CA LYS A 394 -1.67 31.99 13.90
C LYS A 394 -2.14 32.05 15.34
N SER A 395 -1.61 31.19 16.20
CA SER A 395 -1.87 31.29 17.62
C SER A 395 -1.23 32.57 18.17
N MET A 396 -2.00 33.39 18.85
CA MET A 396 -1.42 34.47 19.66
C MET A 396 -0.49 33.82 20.69
N ARG A 397 0.76 34.26 20.70
CA ARG A 397 1.77 33.86 21.68
C ARG A 397 1.42 34.39 23.06
#